data_157a629040421ce41eaa3243447c24f8
#
_entry.id   157a629040421ce41eaa3243447c24f8
#
_cell.length_a   1.000
_cell.length_b   1.000
_cell.length_c   1.000
_cell.angle_alpha   90.00
_cell.angle_beta   90.00
_cell.angle_gamma   90.00
#
_symmetry.space_group_name_H-M   'P 1'
#
loop_
_entity.id
_entity.type
_entity.pdbx_description
1 polymer ?
#
loop_
_entity_poly.entity_id
_entity_poly.type
_entity_poly.pdbx_seq_one_letter_code
_entity_poly.pdbx_strand_id
1 'polypeptide(L)'
;MNSREVALNIINRVLEEGAYSNLVLSKELNDSDLNEKDRALATELVYGTIRRKKTLDIIISNYVKDISLMEDGVLNILRMAIYQMHFLDKVPDF
;
A
#
# COMPACT_ATOMS: atom_id res chain seq x y z
N MET A 1 3.71 11.85 -10.25
CA MET A 1 3.07 10.73 -9.54
C MET A 1 2.48 11.23 -8.24
N ASN A 2 1.36 10.64 -7.82
CA ASN A 2 0.77 11.01 -6.55
C ASN A 2 1.18 10.03 -5.45
N SER A 3 0.76 10.31 -4.22
CA SER A 3 1.14 9.49 -3.06
C SER A 3 0.76 8.02 -3.23
N ARG A 4 -0.41 7.75 -3.78
CA ARG A 4 -0.90 6.39 -3.93
C ARG A 4 -0.12 5.61 -4.98
N GLU A 5 0.24 6.28 -6.07
CA GLU A 5 1.07 5.62 -7.10
C GLU A 5 2.46 5.29 -6.57
N VAL A 6 3.07 6.22 -5.85
CA VAL A 6 4.38 5.98 -5.27
C VAL A 6 4.29 4.84 -4.24
N ALA A 7 3.27 4.88 -3.38
CA ALA A 7 3.08 3.84 -2.38
C ALA A 7 2.88 2.47 -3.02
N LEU A 8 2.07 2.38 -4.06
CA LEU A 8 1.82 1.11 -4.73
C LEU A 8 3.09 0.55 -5.37
N ASN A 9 3.89 1.39 -6.00
CA ASN A 9 5.17 0.96 -6.56
C ASN A 9 6.07 0.35 -5.48
N ILE A 10 6.11 1.00 -4.31
CA ILE A 10 6.93 0.51 -3.21
C ILE A 10 6.39 -0.81 -2.68
N ILE A 11 5.07 -0.88 -2.48
CA ILE A 11 4.44 -2.12 -2.00
C ILE A 11 4.73 -3.28 -2.94
N ASN A 12 4.61 -3.06 -4.25
CA ASN A 12 4.91 -4.11 -5.23
C ASN A 12 6.36 -4.56 -5.13
N ARG A 13 7.30 -3.65 -4.99
CA ARG A 13 8.70 -4.03 -4.89
C ARG A 13 9.00 -4.79 -3.61
N VAL A 14 8.37 -4.40 -2.52
CA VAL A 14 8.60 -5.08 -1.24
C VAL A 14 7.96 -6.47 -1.24
N LEU A 15 6.69 -6.57 -1.65
CA LEU A 15 5.95 -7.82 -1.55
C LEU A 15 6.27 -8.80 -2.66
N GLU A 16 6.51 -8.30 -3.88
CA GLU A 16 6.74 -9.18 -5.02
C GLU A 16 8.20 -9.43 -5.33
N GLU A 17 9.08 -8.47 -5.01
CA GLU A 17 10.50 -8.61 -5.32
C GLU A 17 11.37 -8.84 -4.09
N GLY A 18 10.77 -8.79 -2.90
CA GLY A 18 11.51 -9.05 -1.68
C GLY A 18 12.43 -7.92 -1.24
N ALA A 19 12.22 -6.71 -1.75
CA ALA A 19 13.06 -5.58 -1.38
C ALA A 19 12.78 -5.15 0.07
N TYR A 20 13.79 -4.55 0.70
CA TYR A 20 13.65 -4.04 2.06
C TYR A 20 12.84 -2.75 2.03
N SER A 21 11.75 -2.73 2.82
CA SER A 21 10.78 -1.63 2.77
C SER A 21 11.40 -0.26 3.07
N ASN A 22 12.26 -0.17 4.07
CA ASN A 22 12.84 1.12 4.44
C ASN A 22 13.78 1.65 3.35
N LEU A 23 14.51 0.78 2.67
CA LEU A 23 15.43 1.19 1.62
C LEU A 23 14.67 1.65 0.38
N VAL A 24 13.66 0.87 -0.02
CA VAL A 24 12.85 1.22 -1.18
C VAL A 24 12.08 2.50 -0.93
N LEU A 25 11.51 2.63 0.26
CA LEU A 25 10.75 3.83 0.62
C LEU A 25 11.62 5.09 0.52
N SER A 26 12.80 5.05 1.14
CA SER A 26 13.71 6.19 1.09
C SER A 26 14.06 6.58 -0.34
N LYS A 27 14.42 5.59 -1.14
CA LYS A 27 14.83 5.85 -2.52
C LYS A 27 13.69 6.43 -3.34
N GLU A 28 12.52 5.79 -3.28
CA GLU A 28 11.39 6.22 -4.08
C GLU A 28 10.89 7.59 -3.67
N LEU A 29 10.90 7.89 -2.38
CA LEU A 29 10.49 9.21 -1.92
C LEU A 29 11.49 10.28 -2.33
N ASN A 30 12.78 9.96 -2.28
CA ASN A 30 13.79 10.92 -2.70
C ASN A 30 13.76 11.19 -4.19
N ASP A 31 13.39 10.19 -4.97
CA ASP A 31 13.28 10.33 -6.42
C ASP A 31 11.96 10.97 -6.85
N SER A 32 10.99 11.04 -5.96
CA SER A 32 9.69 11.64 -6.25
C SER A 32 9.74 13.14 -5.97
N ASP A 33 8.77 13.85 -6.52
CA ASP A 33 8.61 15.27 -6.25
C ASP A 33 7.45 15.53 -5.29
N LEU A 34 7.12 14.53 -4.49
CA LEU A 34 6.04 14.68 -3.50
C LEU A 34 6.42 15.69 -2.44
N ASN A 35 5.46 16.52 -2.05
CA ASN A 35 5.67 17.42 -0.95
C ASN A 35 5.62 16.65 0.38
N GLU A 36 5.89 17.34 1.45
CA GLU A 36 6.02 16.70 2.76
C GLU A 36 4.77 15.95 3.19
N LYS A 37 3.61 16.57 2.96
CA LYS A 37 2.33 15.97 3.32
C LYS A 37 2.07 14.69 2.53
N ASP A 38 2.35 14.73 1.24
CA ASP A 38 2.14 13.57 0.37
C ASP A 38 3.16 12.47 0.65
N ARG A 39 4.38 12.84 1.02
CA ARG A 39 5.38 11.85 1.45
C ARG A 39 4.93 11.14 2.71
N ALA A 40 4.34 11.87 3.65
CA ALA A 40 3.81 11.26 4.87
C ALA A 40 2.69 10.29 4.58
N LEU A 41 1.79 10.64 3.66
CA LEU A 41 0.71 9.75 3.26
C LEU A 41 1.26 8.49 2.58
N ALA A 42 2.19 8.65 1.66
CA ALA A 42 2.80 7.50 0.99
C ALA A 42 3.45 6.55 2.00
N THR A 43 4.17 7.11 2.96
CA THR A 43 4.82 6.31 4.01
C THR A 43 3.79 5.53 4.83
N GLU A 44 2.70 6.19 5.20
CA GLU A 44 1.63 5.56 5.96
C GLU A 44 1.00 4.41 5.16
N LEU A 45 0.73 4.64 3.88
CA LEU A 45 0.14 3.62 3.03
C LEU A 45 1.05 2.40 2.89
N VAL A 46 2.34 2.63 2.72
CA VAL A 46 3.30 1.53 2.56
C VAL A 46 3.36 0.69 3.84
N TYR A 47 3.68 1.32 4.95
CA TYR A 47 3.88 0.55 6.19
C TYR A 47 2.58 -0.03 6.72
N GLY A 48 1.49 0.70 6.60
CA GLY A 48 0.19 0.22 7.06
C GLY A 48 -0.27 -0.99 6.28
N THR A 49 -0.17 -0.93 4.96
CA THR A 49 -0.59 -2.03 4.09
C THR A 49 0.27 -3.27 4.33
N ILE A 50 1.57 -3.10 4.40
CA ILE A 50 2.48 -4.23 4.58
C ILE A 50 2.28 -4.87 5.95
N ARG A 51 2.19 -4.05 6.98
CA ARG A 51 2.03 -4.56 8.35
C ARG A 51 0.74 -5.33 8.55
N ARG A 52 -0.33 -4.91 7.85
CA ARG A 52 -1.65 -5.52 8.01
C ARG A 52 -2.01 -6.46 6.88
N LYS A 53 -1.02 -6.90 6.11
CA LYS A 53 -1.25 -7.74 4.93
C LYS A 53 -2.15 -8.94 5.23
N LYS A 54 -1.89 -9.66 6.32
CA LYS A 54 -2.68 -10.84 6.65
C LYS A 54 -4.14 -10.49 6.95
N THR A 55 -4.35 -9.43 7.71
CA THR A 55 -5.71 -8.98 8.01
C THR A 55 -6.42 -8.53 6.74
N LEU A 56 -5.72 -7.80 5.88
CA LEU A 56 -6.30 -7.34 4.62
C LEU A 56 -6.66 -8.51 3.73
N ASP A 57 -5.83 -9.54 3.68
CA ASP A 57 -6.11 -10.73 2.86
C ASP A 57 -7.33 -11.49 3.38
N ILE A 58 -7.53 -11.52 4.69
CA ILE A 58 -8.73 -12.12 5.26
C ILE A 58 -9.97 -11.36 4.83
N ILE A 59 -9.91 -10.04 4.88
CA ILE A 59 -11.03 -9.20 4.46
C ILE A 59 -11.33 -9.44 2.98
N ILE A 60 -10.30 -9.45 2.13
CA ILE A 60 -10.46 -9.65 0.70
C ILE A 60 -11.07 -11.01 0.42
N SER A 61 -10.64 -12.06 1.13
CA SER A 61 -11.13 -13.41 0.88
C SER A 61 -12.59 -13.59 1.25
N ASN A 62 -13.20 -12.65 1.96
CA ASN A 62 -14.64 -12.66 2.16
C ASN A 62 -15.42 -12.24 0.91
N TYR A 63 -14.75 -11.62 -0.05
CA TYR A 63 -15.40 -11.09 -1.24
C TYR A 63 -15.00 -11.81 -2.52
N VAL A 64 -13.86 -12.52 -2.53
CA VAL A 64 -13.42 -13.28 -3.69
C VAL A 64 -13.27 -14.74 -3.29
N LYS A 65 -13.50 -15.63 -4.26
CA LYS A 65 -13.49 -17.06 -3.97
C LYS A 65 -12.10 -17.56 -3.62
N ASP A 66 -11.10 -17.13 -4.35
CA ASP A 66 -9.74 -17.63 -4.17
C ASP A 66 -8.77 -16.50 -4.45
N ILE A 67 -8.24 -15.97 -3.36
CA ILE A 67 -7.31 -14.84 -3.43
C ILE A 67 -6.03 -15.22 -4.17
N SER A 68 -5.67 -16.50 -4.16
CA SER A 68 -4.44 -16.96 -4.81
C SER A 68 -4.50 -16.89 -6.32
N LEU A 69 -5.69 -16.74 -6.88
CA LEU A 69 -5.87 -16.62 -8.33
C LEU A 69 -5.76 -15.18 -8.81
N MET A 70 -5.66 -14.22 -7.92
CA MET A 70 -5.54 -12.82 -8.30
C MET A 70 -4.11 -12.49 -8.69
N GLU A 71 -3.96 -11.62 -9.67
CA GLU A 71 -2.65 -11.08 -10.01
C GLU A 71 -2.11 -10.28 -8.83
N ASP A 72 -0.82 -10.40 -8.60
CA ASP A 72 -0.18 -9.74 -7.45
C ASP A 72 -0.38 -8.24 -7.46
N GLY A 73 -0.24 -7.59 -8.61
CA GLY A 73 -0.44 -6.16 -8.71
C GLY A 73 -1.85 -5.74 -8.37
N VAL A 74 -2.84 -6.49 -8.84
CA VAL A 74 -4.25 -6.21 -8.51
C VAL A 74 -4.50 -6.43 -7.04
N LEU A 75 -3.95 -7.50 -6.47
CA LEU A 75 -4.11 -7.79 -5.06
C LEU A 75 -3.53 -6.68 -4.20
N ASN A 76 -2.37 -6.16 -4.57
CA ASN A 76 -1.75 -5.07 -3.82
C ASN A 76 -2.56 -3.78 -3.89
N ILE A 77 -3.21 -3.52 -5.03
CA ILE A 77 -4.12 -2.38 -5.16
C ILE A 77 -5.28 -2.54 -4.18
N LEU A 78 -5.87 -3.73 -4.12
CA LEU A 78 -6.98 -4.00 -3.21
C LEU A 78 -6.54 -3.90 -1.76
N ARG A 79 -5.38 -4.45 -1.43
CA ARG A 79 -4.85 -4.34 -0.07
C ARG A 79 -4.73 -2.88 0.36
N MET A 80 -4.13 -2.06 -0.49
CA MET A 80 -3.95 -0.65 -0.18
C MET A 80 -5.29 0.09 -0.07
N ALA A 81 -6.23 -0.22 -0.97
CA ALA A 81 -7.54 0.41 -0.95
C ALA A 81 -8.29 0.06 0.34
N ILE A 82 -8.29 -1.21 0.71
CA ILE A 82 -8.99 -1.64 1.92
C ILE A 82 -8.31 -1.09 3.17
N TYR A 83 -6.98 -1.01 3.15
CA TYR A 83 -6.27 -0.37 4.26
C TYR A 83 -6.77 1.05 4.47
N GLN A 84 -6.90 1.80 3.40
CA GLN A 84 -7.39 3.18 3.51
C GLN A 84 -8.82 3.23 4.08
N MET A 85 -9.67 2.35 3.61
CA MET A 85 -11.07 2.36 4.03
C MET A 85 -11.25 1.96 5.50
N HIS A 86 -10.47 1.00 5.97
CA HIS A 86 -10.66 0.45 7.31
C HIS A 86 -9.75 1.06 8.37
N PHE A 87 -8.62 1.62 7.98
CA PHE A 87 -7.63 2.07 8.95
C PHE A 87 -7.24 3.54 8.81
N LEU A 88 -7.53 4.16 7.68
CA LEU A 88 -7.23 5.59 7.47
C LEU A 88 -8.46 6.47 7.41
N ASP A 89 -9.63 5.90 7.35
CA ASP A 89 -10.85 6.67 7.20
C ASP A 89 -11.24 7.43 8.46
N LYS A 90 -10.46 7.31 9.50
CA LYS A 90 -10.62 8.16 10.68
C LYS A 90 -10.24 9.59 10.42
N VAL A 91 -9.58 9.79 9.30
CA VAL A 91 -9.33 11.13 8.83
C VAL A 91 -10.69 11.79 8.62
N PRO A 92 -10.90 12.97 9.20
CA PRO A 92 -12.19 13.64 9.05
C PRO A 92 -12.55 13.83 7.60
N ASP A 93 -13.80 13.66 7.31
CA ASP A 93 -14.28 13.96 5.97
C ASP A 93 -14.20 15.46 5.75
N PHE A 94 -13.77 15.80 4.62
CA PHE A 94 -13.61 17.21 4.28
C PHE A 94 -14.52 17.59 3.17
#